data_ced2c7b62613e6898d5e5662fea4ec19
#
_entry.id   ced2c7b62613e6898d5e5662fea4ec19
#
_cell.length_a   1.000
_cell.length_b   1.000
_cell.length_c   1.000
_cell.angle_alpha   90.00
_cell.angle_beta   90.00
_cell.angle_gamma   90.00
#
_symmetry.space_group_name_H-M   'P 1'
#
loop_
_entity.id
_entity.type
_entity.pdbx_description
1 polymer ?
#
loop_
_entity_poly.entity_id
_entity_poly.type
_entity_poly.pdbx_seq_one_letter_code
_entity_poly.pdbx_strand_id
1 'polypeptide(L)'
;MDKKDLKIVFFGTPEFAVASLDKLVEGGYNVAAVVTMPDKQAGRGHHMIQSDVKKYALEKGLRILQPERLKDETFVSQLKEINADLFIVIAFRMLPEVVWGMPRLGTFNLHASLLPKYRGAAPIDWAVINGEKETGVTTFFLKHEIDTGDIIQQKKIDIAVTDNVGAIHDRLMELGAGMVIETVDDIINDSVTTIPQDALIDGEADTLPAPKIFKDTCHIDWNKGAESIYNLIRGLSPYPAAWSSFEKDGKEYSVKIFSTSLPMKCSDTKPGKVSVEKNRIFVDCADGKLEILSLQQSGKKRMDSDAFTRGFDLSEIYFK
;
A
#
# COMPACT_ATOMS: atom_id res chain seq x y z
N MET A 1 -26.19 15.02 -15.26
CA MET A 1 -26.07 13.83 -16.13
C MET A 1 -26.47 12.61 -15.29
N ASP A 2 -27.15 11.61 -15.88
CA ASP A 2 -27.44 10.37 -15.14
C ASP A 2 -26.16 9.53 -15.02
N LYS A 3 -25.98 8.83 -13.90
CA LYS A 3 -24.81 7.94 -13.66
C LYS A 3 -24.71 6.79 -14.67
N LYS A 4 -25.83 6.41 -15.29
CA LYS A 4 -25.86 5.39 -16.34
C LYS A 4 -25.39 5.90 -17.71
N ASP A 5 -25.46 7.22 -17.91
CA ASP A 5 -25.01 7.86 -19.15
C ASP A 5 -23.49 8.15 -19.11
N LEU A 6 -22.92 8.31 -17.91
CA LEU A 6 -21.49 8.54 -17.70
C LEU A 6 -20.69 7.26 -17.97
N LYS A 7 -20.00 7.20 -19.10
CA LYS A 7 -19.11 6.06 -19.41
C LYS A 7 -17.80 6.17 -18.67
N ILE A 8 -17.49 5.18 -17.85
CA ILE A 8 -16.27 5.11 -17.03
C ILE A 8 -15.35 4.00 -17.57
N VAL A 9 -14.07 4.29 -17.71
CA VAL A 9 -13.02 3.27 -17.77
C VAL A 9 -12.26 3.25 -16.45
N PHE A 10 -12.22 2.09 -15.82
CA PHE A 10 -11.58 1.87 -14.54
C PHE A 10 -10.21 1.20 -14.70
N PHE A 11 -9.17 1.77 -14.10
CA PHE A 11 -7.79 1.25 -14.09
C PHE A 11 -7.42 0.80 -12.68
N GLY A 12 -7.11 -0.48 -12.51
CA GLY A 12 -6.73 -1.01 -11.20
C GLY A 12 -6.09 -2.39 -11.29
N THR A 13 -5.41 -2.81 -10.22
CA THR A 13 -4.73 -4.12 -10.19
C THR A 13 -5.01 -4.90 -8.90
N PRO A 14 -4.65 -4.42 -7.68
CA PRO A 14 -4.79 -5.18 -6.44
C PRO A 14 -6.20 -5.08 -5.85
N GLU A 15 -6.39 -5.83 -4.78
CA GLU A 15 -7.61 -5.84 -3.97
C GLU A 15 -8.07 -4.44 -3.54
N PHE A 16 -7.15 -3.55 -3.21
CA PHE A 16 -7.46 -2.15 -2.86
C PHE A 16 -8.33 -1.46 -3.92
N ALA A 17 -8.10 -1.75 -5.21
CA ALA A 17 -8.88 -1.20 -6.31
C ALA A 17 -10.24 -1.89 -6.47
N VAL A 18 -10.36 -3.17 -6.06
CA VAL A 18 -11.62 -3.94 -6.20
C VAL A 18 -12.74 -3.32 -5.39
N ALA A 19 -12.49 -2.85 -4.17
CA ALA A 19 -13.52 -2.24 -3.31
C ALA A 19 -14.20 -1.03 -3.98
N SER A 20 -13.44 -0.19 -4.67
CA SER A 20 -13.97 0.96 -5.41
C SER A 20 -14.73 0.52 -6.68
N LEU A 21 -14.20 -0.47 -7.40
CA LEU A 21 -14.87 -1.03 -8.58
C LEU A 21 -16.20 -1.68 -8.21
N ASP A 22 -16.23 -2.42 -7.10
CA ASP A 22 -17.45 -3.05 -6.58
C ASP A 22 -18.53 -2.00 -6.26
N LYS A 23 -18.18 -0.93 -5.54
CA LYS A 23 -19.14 0.16 -5.25
C LYS A 23 -19.66 0.85 -6.51
N LEU A 24 -18.84 1.02 -7.54
CA LEU A 24 -19.29 1.56 -8.82
C LEU A 24 -20.29 0.62 -9.52
N VAL A 25 -19.96 -0.66 -9.60
CA VAL A 25 -20.82 -1.67 -10.27
C VAL A 25 -22.14 -1.86 -9.52
N GLU A 26 -22.09 -2.10 -8.21
CA GLU A 26 -23.28 -2.28 -7.36
C GLU A 26 -24.11 -0.99 -7.27
N GLY A 27 -23.44 0.18 -7.34
CA GLY A 27 -24.09 1.48 -7.42
C GLY A 27 -24.79 1.76 -8.76
N GLY A 28 -24.63 0.89 -9.76
CA GLY A 28 -25.25 1.01 -11.10
C GLY A 28 -24.63 2.09 -11.98
N TYR A 29 -23.34 2.44 -11.76
CA TYR A 29 -22.57 3.31 -12.65
C TYR A 29 -22.16 2.52 -13.92
N ASN A 30 -22.03 3.23 -15.03
CA ASN A 30 -21.67 2.62 -16.30
C ASN A 30 -20.15 2.41 -16.43
N VAL A 31 -19.66 1.29 -15.88
CA VAL A 31 -18.27 0.86 -16.07
C VAL A 31 -18.14 0.17 -17.44
N ALA A 32 -17.80 0.94 -18.46
CA ALA A 32 -17.72 0.49 -19.85
C ALA A 32 -16.55 -0.47 -20.11
N ALA A 33 -15.45 -0.34 -19.37
CA ALA A 33 -14.32 -1.26 -19.40
C ALA A 33 -13.47 -1.16 -18.14
N VAL A 34 -12.74 -2.23 -17.87
CA VAL A 34 -11.73 -2.33 -16.80
C VAL A 34 -10.37 -2.61 -17.43
N VAL A 35 -9.37 -1.83 -17.05
CA VAL A 35 -7.97 -2.00 -17.46
C VAL A 35 -7.16 -2.50 -16.30
N THR A 36 -6.48 -3.62 -16.48
CA THR A 36 -5.64 -4.22 -15.43
C THR A 36 -4.33 -4.76 -15.99
N MET A 37 -3.43 -5.18 -15.11
CA MET A 37 -2.15 -5.76 -15.52
C MET A 37 -2.36 -7.10 -16.26
N PRO A 38 -1.51 -7.42 -17.26
CA PRO A 38 -1.48 -8.74 -17.86
C PRO A 38 -1.27 -9.84 -16.82
N ASP A 39 -1.80 -11.03 -17.09
CA ASP A 39 -1.56 -12.21 -16.25
C ASP A 39 -0.07 -12.54 -16.24
N LYS A 40 0.42 -12.95 -15.08
CA LYS A 40 1.84 -13.29 -14.91
C LYS A 40 1.99 -14.75 -14.53
N GLN A 41 2.99 -15.41 -15.11
CA GLN A 41 3.42 -16.71 -14.62
C GLN A 41 4.15 -16.52 -13.28
N ALA A 42 3.75 -17.25 -12.26
CA ALA A 42 4.40 -17.23 -10.96
C ALA A 42 4.51 -18.61 -10.33
N GLY A 43 5.54 -18.76 -9.48
CA GLY A 43 5.82 -19.98 -8.72
C GLY A 43 6.47 -21.11 -9.53
N ARG A 44 6.85 -22.17 -8.82
CA ARG A 44 7.54 -23.36 -9.38
C ARG A 44 6.64 -24.25 -10.28
N GLY A 45 5.37 -23.90 -10.43
CA GLY A 45 4.39 -24.64 -11.22
C GLY A 45 3.86 -23.89 -12.44
N HIS A 46 4.43 -22.74 -12.83
CA HIS A 46 4.00 -21.90 -13.96
C HIS A 46 2.50 -21.57 -13.94
N HIS A 47 1.88 -21.46 -12.76
CA HIS A 47 0.48 -21.07 -12.67
C HIS A 47 0.32 -19.60 -13.07
N MET A 48 -0.69 -19.34 -13.93
CA MET A 48 -1.04 -17.97 -14.31
C MET A 48 -1.74 -17.27 -13.14
N ILE A 49 -1.15 -16.20 -12.66
CA ILE A 49 -1.74 -15.34 -11.61
C ILE A 49 -2.48 -14.20 -12.28
N GLN A 50 -3.77 -14.13 -12.04
CA GLN A 50 -4.63 -13.02 -12.42
C GLN A 50 -4.64 -11.96 -11.32
N SER A 51 -4.78 -10.70 -11.72
CA SER A 51 -5.01 -9.61 -10.77
C SER A 51 -6.38 -9.75 -10.07
N ASP A 52 -6.52 -9.19 -8.88
CA ASP A 52 -7.78 -9.24 -8.14
C ASP A 52 -8.89 -8.48 -8.88
N VAL A 53 -8.54 -7.35 -9.50
CA VAL A 53 -9.45 -6.59 -10.38
C VAL A 53 -9.90 -7.45 -11.58
N LYS A 54 -9.04 -8.26 -12.19
CA LYS A 54 -9.43 -9.17 -13.27
C LYS A 54 -10.42 -10.23 -12.81
N LYS A 55 -10.15 -10.88 -11.67
CA LYS A 55 -11.03 -11.89 -11.10
C LYS A 55 -12.45 -11.34 -10.89
N TYR A 56 -12.51 -10.16 -10.24
CA TYR A 56 -13.76 -9.46 -10.02
C TYR A 56 -14.48 -9.09 -11.34
N ALA A 57 -13.75 -8.53 -12.30
CA ALA A 57 -14.31 -8.13 -13.58
C ALA A 57 -14.87 -9.31 -14.38
N LEU A 58 -14.23 -10.49 -14.32
CA LEU A 58 -14.73 -11.73 -14.92
C LEU A 58 -16.03 -12.19 -14.25
N GLU A 59 -16.09 -12.15 -12.91
CA GLU A 59 -17.30 -12.51 -12.15
C GLU A 59 -18.49 -11.62 -12.50
N LYS A 60 -18.25 -10.31 -12.68
CA LYS A 60 -19.32 -9.34 -13.03
C LYS A 60 -19.56 -9.20 -14.54
N GLY A 61 -18.86 -9.94 -15.40
CA GLY A 61 -19.02 -9.89 -16.85
C GLY A 61 -18.59 -8.56 -17.48
N LEU A 62 -17.65 -7.83 -16.86
CA LEU A 62 -17.16 -6.56 -17.37
C LEU A 62 -16.15 -6.76 -18.51
N ARG A 63 -16.11 -5.82 -19.45
CA ARG A 63 -15.10 -5.79 -20.51
C ARG A 63 -13.72 -5.54 -19.90
N ILE A 64 -12.73 -6.43 -20.20
CA ILE A 64 -11.37 -6.36 -19.65
C ILE A 64 -10.37 -6.03 -20.75
N LEU A 65 -9.46 -5.09 -20.47
CA LEU A 65 -8.30 -4.77 -21.28
C LEU A 65 -7.03 -5.01 -20.46
N GLN A 66 -6.07 -5.73 -21.06
CA GLN A 66 -4.80 -6.09 -20.39
C GLN A 66 -3.59 -5.72 -21.28
N PRO A 67 -3.34 -4.42 -21.52
CA PRO A 67 -2.24 -4.01 -22.38
C PRO A 67 -0.88 -4.28 -21.72
N GLU A 68 0.05 -4.87 -22.43
CA GLU A 68 1.45 -4.95 -21.99
C GLU A 68 2.09 -3.56 -21.95
N ARG A 69 1.83 -2.76 -22.97
CA ARG A 69 2.31 -1.38 -23.12
C ARG A 69 1.15 -0.41 -23.22
N LEU A 70 1.11 0.59 -22.34
CA LEU A 70 0.03 1.59 -22.32
C LEU A 70 0.07 2.57 -23.52
N LYS A 71 1.17 2.62 -24.25
CA LYS A 71 1.31 3.43 -25.48
C LYS A 71 1.05 2.62 -26.76
N ASP A 72 0.66 1.36 -26.64
CA ASP A 72 0.33 0.52 -27.78
C ASP A 72 -0.85 1.10 -28.56
N GLU A 73 -0.71 1.20 -29.89
CA GLU A 73 -1.71 1.83 -30.76
C GLU A 73 -3.04 1.10 -30.73
N THR A 74 -3.02 -0.23 -30.64
CA THR A 74 -4.24 -1.06 -30.54
C THR A 74 -4.98 -0.75 -29.27
N PHE A 75 -4.27 -0.66 -28.13
CA PHE A 75 -4.89 -0.31 -26.84
C PHE A 75 -5.45 1.11 -26.84
N VAL A 76 -4.69 2.08 -27.36
CA VAL A 76 -5.14 3.48 -27.47
C VAL A 76 -6.38 3.58 -28.38
N SER A 77 -6.43 2.82 -29.48
CA SER A 77 -7.59 2.76 -30.36
C SER A 77 -8.81 2.16 -29.66
N GLN A 78 -8.63 1.07 -28.91
CA GLN A 78 -9.70 0.47 -28.11
C GLN A 78 -10.31 1.45 -27.08
N LEU A 79 -9.47 2.26 -26.42
CA LEU A 79 -9.95 3.29 -25.50
C LEU A 79 -10.73 4.40 -26.24
N LYS A 80 -10.26 4.82 -27.41
CA LYS A 80 -10.96 5.80 -28.26
C LYS A 80 -12.32 5.29 -28.71
N GLU A 81 -12.42 4.01 -29.09
CA GLU A 81 -13.69 3.38 -29.48
C GLU A 81 -14.69 3.31 -28.32
N ILE A 82 -14.23 3.04 -27.09
CA ILE A 82 -15.08 3.07 -25.90
C ILE A 82 -15.66 4.46 -25.71
N ASN A 83 -14.90 5.50 -26.06
CA ASN A 83 -15.28 6.90 -25.93
C ASN A 83 -15.85 7.21 -24.53
N ALA A 84 -15.05 6.92 -23.50
CA ALA A 84 -15.45 7.12 -22.13
C ALA A 84 -15.36 8.60 -21.73
N ASP A 85 -16.24 9.00 -20.83
CA ASP A 85 -16.32 10.36 -20.31
C ASP A 85 -15.31 10.63 -19.20
N LEU A 86 -15.02 9.60 -18.41
CA LEU A 86 -14.21 9.68 -17.19
C LEU A 86 -13.29 8.47 -17.06
N PHE A 87 -12.05 8.68 -16.66
CA PHE A 87 -11.17 7.60 -16.24
C PHE A 87 -10.92 7.66 -14.73
N ILE A 88 -10.96 6.50 -14.09
CA ILE A 88 -10.66 6.32 -12.66
C ILE A 88 -9.45 5.41 -12.53
N VAL A 89 -8.43 5.86 -11.78
CA VAL A 89 -7.17 5.14 -11.60
C VAL A 89 -6.96 4.83 -10.12
N ILE A 90 -6.79 3.57 -9.78
CA ILE A 90 -6.56 3.13 -8.40
C ILE A 90 -5.50 2.04 -8.37
N ALA A 91 -4.39 2.30 -7.67
CA ALA A 91 -3.28 1.35 -7.52
C ALA A 91 -2.89 0.69 -8.87
N PHE A 92 -2.57 1.52 -9.84
CA PHE A 92 -2.17 1.13 -11.18
C PHE A 92 -0.81 1.73 -11.55
N ARG A 93 -0.19 1.25 -12.63
CA ARG A 93 1.04 1.83 -13.16
C ARG A 93 0.78 3.22 -13.76
N MET A 94 1.81 4.05 -13.83
CA MET A 94 1.74 5.40 -14.39
C MET A 94 1.16 5.39 -15.81
N LEU A 95 0.13 6.19 -16.03
CA LEU A 95 -0.50 6.36 -17.34
C LEU A 95 0.25 7.40 -18.16
N PRO A 96 0.51 7.13 -19.46
CA PRO A 96 1.04 8.15 -20.36
C PRO A 96 -0.05 9.18 -20.71
N GLU A 97 0.35 10.40 -21.07
CA GLU A 97 -0.57 11.50 -21.39
C GLU A 97 -1.57 11.15 -22.49
N VAL A 98 -1.15 10.42 -23.53
CA VAL A 98 -2.02 9.95 -24.60
C VAL A 98 -3.20 9.11 -24.09
N VAL A 99 -3.10 8.55 -22.89
CA VAL A 99 -4.17 7.80 -22.22
C VAL A 99 -4.92 8.69 -21.23
N TRP A 100 -4.25 9.23 -20.22
CA TRP A 100 -4.96 9.98 -19.15
C TRP A 100 -5.58 11.30 -19.64
N GLY A 101 -5.09 11.90 -20.70
CA GLY A 101 -5.64 13.11 -21.31
C GLY A 101 -6.85 12.87 -22.24
N MET A 102 -7.29 11.60 -22.39
CA MET A 102 -8.30 11.24 -23.38
C MET A 102 -9.74 11.60 -22.99
N PRO A 103 -10.22 11.35 -21.75
CA PRO A 103 -11.62 11.54 -21.40
C PRO A 103 -11.96 13.03 -21.18
N ARG A 104 -13.15 13.45 -21.65
CA ARG A 104 -13.57 14.84 -21.59
C ARG A 104 -13.80 15.41 -20.18
N LEU A 105 -14.11 14.54 -19.20
CA LEU A 105 -14.25 14.92 -17.78
C LEU A 105 -12.98 14.67 -16.97
N GLY A 106 -11.89 14.31 -17.66
CA GLY A 106 -10.58 14.11 -17.05
C GLY A 106 -10.37 12.70 -16.50
N THR A 107 -9.21 12.52 -15.90
CA THR A 107 -8.79 11.29 -15.24
C THR A 107 -8.45 11.62 -13.80
N PHE A 108 -9.07 10.96 -12.83
CA PHE A 108 -8.70 11.11 -11.43
C PHE A 108 -8.11 9.81 -10.84
N ASN A 109 -7.30 9.99 -9.82
CA ASN A 109 -6.71 8.91 -9.03
C ASN A 109 -7.25 8.94 -7.60
N LEU A 110 -7.38 7.77 -6.99
CA LEU A 110 -7.50 7.60 -5.54
C LEU A 110 -6.13 7.22 -4.99
N HIS A 111 -5.54 8.09 -4.19
CA HIS A 111 -4.25 7.90 -3.54
C HIS A 111 -4.41 7.70 -2.03
N ALA A 112 -3.68 6.74 -1.48
CA ALA A 112 -3.84 6.33 -0.08
C ALA A 112 -2.93 7.14 0.88
N SER A 113 -2.95 8.46 0.76
CA SER A 113 -2.37 9.41 1.70
C SER A 113 -3.12 10.73 1.71
N LEU A 114 -2.77 11.61 2.63
CA LEU A 114 -3.16 13.02 2.63
C LEU A 114 -2.14 13.81 1.79
N LEU A 115 -2.38 13.89 0.47
CA LEU A 115 -1.52 14.67 -0.42
C LEU A 115 -1.48 16.15 0.00
N PRO A 116 -0.34 16.83 -0.15
CA PRO A 116 0.87 16.48 -0.91
C PRO A 116 1.83 15.50 -0.22
N LYS A 117 1.58 15.09 1.02
CA LYS A 117 2.42 14.17 1.77
C LYS A 117 2.32 12.73 1.24
N TYR A 118 3.44 12.04 1.16
CA TYR A 118 3.51 10.64 0.72
C TYR A 118 3.08 10.41 -0.74
N ARG A 119 3.49 11.30 -1.66
CA ARG A 119 3.47 11.00 -3.10
C ARG A 119 4.33 9.78 -3.39
N GLY A 120 3.88 8.86 -4.24
CA GLY A 120 4.66 7.70 -4.68
C GLY A 120 3.99 6.35 -4.47
N ALA A 121 4.82 5.29 -4.39
CA ALA A 121 4.38 3.91 -4.59
C ALA A 121 3.86 3.19 -3.33
N ALA A 122 4.21 3.65 -2.11
CA ALA A 122 3.90 2.96 -0.85
C ALA A 122 3.44 3.93 0.26
N PRO A 123 2.40 4.76 0.01
CA PRO A 123 2.01 5.82 0.93
C PRO A 123 1.56 5.30 2.30
N ILE A 124 0.85 4.18 2.35
CA ILE A 124 0.34 3.61 3.60
C ILE A 124 1.50 3.12 4.47
N ASP A 125 2.44 2.37 3.86
CA ASP A 125 3.62 1.84 4.57
C ASP A 125 4.43 2.98 5.19
N TRP A 126 4.76 3.99 4.41
CA TRP A 126 5.59 5.10 4.87
C TRP A 126 4.92 5.98 5.93
N ALA A 127 3.62 6.16 5.89
CA ALA A 127 2.90 6.85 6.96
C ALA A 127 3.06 6.11 8.30
N VAL A 128 2.94 4.78 8.29
CA VAL A 128 3.10 3.97 9.50
C VAL A 128 4.57 3.86 9.93
N ILE A 129 5.51 3.66 9.00
CA ILE A 129 6.97 3.59 9.26
C ILE A 129 7.46 4.90 9.90
N ASN A 130 6.98 6.05 9.44
CA ASN A 130 7.36 7.35 9.97
C ASN A 130 6.64 7.71 11.29
N GLY A 131 5.76 6.85 11.79
CA GLY A 131 5.08 7.04 13.07
C GLY A 131 4.02 8.14 13.04
N GLU A 132 3.42 8.40 11.88
CA GLU A 132 2.31 9.33 11.76
C GLU A 132 1.16 8.95 12.69
N LYS A 133 0.42 9.97 13.14
CA LYS A 133 -0.75 9.80 14.01
C LYS A 133 -2.05 9.76 13.21
N GLU A 134 -2.01 10.25 11.98
CA GLU A 134 -3.12 10.24 11.03
C GLU A 134 -2.61 9.98 9.62
N THR A 135 -3.47 9.45 8.79
CA THR A 135 -3.31 9.32 7.34
C THR A 135 -4.68 9.47 6.68
N GLY A 136 -4.78 9.21 5.40
CA GLY A 136 -6.06 9.32 4.73
C GLY A 136 -6.03 8.89 3.28
N VAL A 137 -7.04 9.30 2.56
CA VAL A 137 -7.18 9.10 1.12
C VAL A 137 -7.44 10.44 0.44
N THR A 138 -6.93 10.57 -0.78
CA THR A 138 -7.09 11.76 -1.62
C THR A 138 -7.56 11.35 -3.00
N THR A 139 -8.64 11.97 -3.52
CA THR A 139 -8.92 11.96 -4.96
C THR A 139 -8.38 13.23 -5.59
N PHE A 140 -7.73 13.11 -6.75
CA PHE A 140 -7.13 14.24 -7.46
C PHE A 140 -7.09 13.98 -8.97
N PHE A 141 -7.15 15.02 -9.78
CA PHE A 141 -6.99 14.91 -11.24
C PHE A 141 -5.54 14.68 -11.61
N LEU A 142 -5.30 13.79 -12.59
CA LEU A 142 -3.93 13.54 -13.08
C LEU A 142 -3.36 14.75 -13.81
N LYS A 143 -2.06 14.97 -13.61
CA LYS A 143 -1.19 15.90 -14.34
C LYS A 143 0.07 15.17 -14.84
N HIS A 144 0.98 15.89 -15.50
CA HIS A 144 2.22 15.32 -16.02
C HIS A 144 3.12 14.72 -14.94
N GLU A 145 3.23 15.39 -13.79
CA GLU A 145 4.04 14.94 -12.67
C GLU A 145 3.27 13.95 -11.79
N ILE A 146 3.99 12.95 -11.25
CA ILE A 146 3.39 11.89 -10.45
C ILE A 146 2.78 12.46 -9.17
N ASP A 147 1.49 12.17 -8.96
CA ASP A 147 0.72 12.49 -7.76
C ASP A 147 0.71 13.99 -7.38
N THR A 148 0.85 14.90 -8.37
CA THR A 148 0.89 16.36 -8.14
C THR A 148 -0.37 17.11 -8.58
N GLY A 149 -1.35 16.41 -9.12
CA GLY A 149 -2.58 17.02 -9.61
C GLY A 149 -3.45 17.66 -8.54
N ASP A 150 -4.39 18.50 -8.96
CA ASP A 150 -5.25 19.26 -8.04
C ASP A 150 -6.19 18.31 -7.28
N ILE A 151 -6.24 18.50 -5.98
CA ILE A 151 -7.05 17.69 -5.05
C ILE A 151 -8.52 17.97 -5.27
N ILE A 152 -9.33 16.93 -5.40
CA ILE A 152 -10.78 16.99 -5.44
C ILE A 152 -11.34 16.85 -4.03
N GLN A 153 -10.98 15.77 -3.33
CA GLN A 153 -11.43 15.49 -1.97
C GLN A 153 -10.32 14.82 -1.15
N GLN A 154 -10.41 15.00 0.17
CA GLN A 154 -9.55 14.28 1.13
C GLN A 154 -10.40 13.83 2.33
N LYS A 155 -10.11 12.62 2.82
CA LYS A 155 -10.66 12.11 4.09
C LYS A 155 -9.53 11.49 4.90
N LYS A 156 -9.56 11.73 6.20
CA LYS A 156 -8.52 11.25 7.13
C LYS A 156 -9.04 10.20 8.09
N ILE A 157 -8.11 9.37 8.58
CA ILE A 157 -8.29 8.43 9.69
C ILE A 157 -7.11 8.56 10.65
N ASP A 158 -7.35 8.24 11.92
CA ASP A 158 -6.30 8.13 12.91
C ASP A 158 -5.50 6.82 12.73
N ILE A 159 -4.20 6.86 13.05
CA ILE A 159 -3.33 5.69 13.17
C ILE A 159 -3.11 5.44 14.66
N ALA A 160 -3.71 4.38 15.20
CA ALA A 160 -3.46 3.97 16.57
C ALA A 160 -2.03 3.43 16.71
N VAL A 161 -1.46 3.57 17.91
CA VAL A 161 -0.09 3.09 18.19
C VAL A 161 0.08 1.60 17.92
N THR A 162 -0.98 0.82 18.03
CA THR A 162 -1.00 -0.63 17.80
C THR A 162 -1.40 -1.04 16.38
N ASP A 163 -1.81 -0.08 15.54
CA ASP A 163 -2.17 -0.38 14.15
C ASP A 163 -0.92 -0.78 13.34
N ASN A 164 -1.06 -1.82 12.53
CA ASN A 164 -0.10 -2.16 11.50
C ASN A 164 -0.58 -1.69 10.12
N VAL A 165 0.30 -1.77 9.11
CA VAL A 165 -0.06 -1.33 7.75
C VAL A 165 -1.25 -2.09 7.17
N GLY A 166 -1.44 -3.37 7.49
CA GLY A 166 -2.59 -4.15 7.03
C GLY A 166 -3.92 -3.59 7.55
N ALA A 167 -4.00 -3.26 8.84
CA ALA A 167 -5.20 -2.66 9.44
C ALA A 167 -5.51 -1.27 8.85
N ILE A 168 -4.48 -0.46 8.60
CA ILE A 168 -4.64 0.84 7.95
C ILE A 168 -5.08 0.69 6.50
N HIS A 169 -4.47 -0.25 5.76
CA HIS A 169 -4.83 -0.56 4.37
C HIS A 169 -6.33 -0.89 4.24
N ASP A 170 -6.85 -1.78 5.08
CA ASP A 170 -8.26 -2.20 5.01
C ASP A 170 -9.22 -1.03 5.29
N ARG A 171 -8.90 -0.19 6.28
CA ARG A 171 -9.70 1.01 6.60
C ARG A 171 -9.66 2.05 5.49
N LEU A 172 -8.48 2.29 4.87
CA LEU A 172 -8.34 3.23 3.76
C LEU A 172 -8.99 2.71 2.48
N MET A 173 -8.96 1.40 2.25
CA MET A 173 -9.64 0.75 1.13
C MET A 173 -11.16 1.02 1.18
N GLU A 174 -11.78 0.80 2.31
CA GLU A 174 -13.23 1.02 2.49
C GLU A 174 -13.60 2.51 2.42
N LEU A 175 -12.81 3.37 3.10
CA LEU A 175 -13.00 4.82 3.07
C LEU A 175 -12.84 5.38 1.66
N GLY A 176 -11.79 4.95 0.96
CA GLY A 176 -11.50 5.38 -0.41
C GLY A 176 -12.55 4.95 -1.40
N ALA A 177 -13.07 3.73 -1.26
CA ALA A 177 -14.15 3.24 -2.10
C ALA A 177 -15.42 4.10 -1.99
N GLY A 178 -15.76 4.55 -0.78
CA GLY A 178 -16.85 5.52 -0.58
C GLY A 178 -16.56 6.87 -1.22
N MET A 179 -15.32 7.37 -1.04
CA MET A 179 -14.93 8.67 -1.59
C MET A 179 -14.87 8.69 -3.13
N VAL A 180 -14.57 7.55 -3.78
CA VAL A 180 -14.66 7.43 -5.25
C VAL A 180 -16.08 7.68 -5.73
N ILE A 181 -17.09 7.13 -5.06
CA ILE A 181 -18.50 7.36 -5.40
C ILE A 181 -18.86 8.84 -5.26
N GLU A 182 -18.51 9.46 -4.12
CA GLU A 182 -18.76 10.88 -3.90
C GLU A 182 -18.09 11.75 -4.97
N THR A 183 -16.82 11.44 -5.33
CA THR A 183 -16.09 12.15 -6.38
C THR A 183 -16.78 12.01 -7.74
N VAL A 184 -17.26 10.82 -8.10
CA VAL A 184 -18.00 10.62 -9.36
C VAL A 184 -19.33 11.38 -9.35
N ASP A 185 -20.05 11.38 -8.24
CA ASP A 185 -21.31 12.10 -8.10
C ASP A 185 -21.10 13.63 -8.20
N ASP A 186 -20.03 14.15 -7.61
CA ASP A 186 -19.66 15.57 -7.75
C ASP A 186 -19.32 15.93 -9.21
N ILE A 187 -18.63 15.04 -9.93
CA ILE A 187 -18.35 15.24 -11.36
C ILE A 187 -19.64 15.22 -12.19
N ILE A 188 -20.56 14.30 -11.91
CA ILE A 188 -21.88 14.24 -12.58
C ILE A 188 -22.68 15.51 -12.36
N ASN A 189 -22.63 16.07 -11.15
CA ASN A 189 -23.39 17.25 -10.74
C ASN A 189 -22.69 18.57 -11.09
N ASP A 190 -21.50 18.54 -11.70
CA ASP A 190 -20.67 19.71 -12.00
C ASP A 190 -20.37 20.55 -10.74
N SER A 191 -20.19 19.89 -9.59
CA SER A 191 -19.98 20.50 -8.28
C SER A 191 -18.54 20.41 -7.79
N VAL A 192 -17.62 19.87 -8.62
CA VAL A 192 -16.22 19.69 -8.25
C VAL A 192 -15.53 21.04 -8.03
N THR A 193 -14.91 21.18 -6.87
CA THR A 193 -13.97 22.27 -6.57
C THR A 193 -12.61 21.68 -6.26
N THR A 194 -11.58 22.15 -6.95
CA THR A 194 -10.24 21.61 -6.76
C THR A 194 -9.32 22.54 -5.97
N ILE A 195 -8.38 21.97 -5.25
CA ILE A 195 -7.34 22.69 -4.50
C ILE A 195 -5.98 22.31 -5.07
N PRO A 196 -5.17 23.28 -5.57
CA PRO A 196 -3.79 23.01 -5.95
C PRO A 196 -2.99 22.50 -4.76
N GLN A 197 -2.23 21.41 -4.94
CA GLN A 197 -1.43 20.85 -3.82
C GLN A 197 -0.41 21.82 -3.26
N ASP A 198 0.16 22.70 -4.10
CA ASP A 198 1.15 23.70 -3.67
C ASP A 198 0.58 24.70 -2.64
N ALA A 199 -0.74 24.90 -2.64
CA ALA A 199 -1.41 25.73 -1.63
C ALA A 199 -1.47 25.09 -0.22
N LEU A 200 -1.12 23.80 -0.10
CA LEU A 200 -1.14 23.03 1.14
C LEU A 200 0.29 22.72 1.65
N ILE A 201 1.32 23.26 1.00
CA ILE A 201 2.71 23.02 1.37
C ILE A 201 3.22 24.21 2.19
N ASP A 202 3.42 24.00 3.49
CA ASP A 202 4.01 24.98 4.39
C ASP A 202 5.49 24.68 4.73
N GLY A 203 5.95 23.44 4.49
CA GLY A 203 7.32 23.02 4.75
C GLY A 203 7.71 21.66 4.18
N GLU A 204 8.96 21.26 4.38
CA GLU A 204 9.48 19.98 3.86
C GLU A 204 8.72 18.75 4.39
N ALA A 205 8.18 18.83 5.60
CA ALA A 205 7.40 17.75 6.20
C ALA A 205 6.12 17.43 5.42
N ASP A 206 5.58 18.40 4.66
CA ASP A 206 4.35 18.24 3.87
C ASP A 206 4.61 17.55 2.52
N THR A 207 5.86 17.32 2.16
CA THR A 207 6.26 16.70 0.88
C THR A 207 7.08 15.43 1.06
N LEU A 208 6.99 14.76 2.23
CA LEU A 208 7.66 13.49 2.47
C LEU A 208 7.27 12.48 1.38
N PRO A 209 8.25 11.86 0.70
CA PRO A 209 7.97 10.90 -0.38
C PRO A 209 7.60 9.52 0.17
N ALA A 210 6.92 8.74 -0.65
CA ALA A 210 6.61 7.33 -0.39
C ALA A 210 7.22 6.42 -1.47
N PRO A 211 8.54 6.24 -1.49
CA PRO A 211 9.19 5.41 -2.48
C PRO A 211 8.76 3.94 -2.35
N LYS A 212 8.95 3.20 -3.43
CA LYS A 212 8.67 1.76 -3.44
C LYS A 212 9.50 1.04 -2.37
N ILE A 213 8.84 0.14 -1.64
CA ILE A 213 9.50 -0.73 -0.65
C ILE A 213 10.26 -1.85 -1.38
N PHE A 214 11.55 -1.94 -1.10
CA PHE A 214 12.44 -3.00 -1.58
C PHE A 214 12.86 -3.91 -0.42
N LYS A 215 13.47 -5.05 -0.74
CA LYS A 215 13.94 -6.00 0.28
C LYS A 215 14.86 -5.34 1.30
N ASP A 216 15.77 -4.47 0.85
CA ASP A 216 16.74 -3.80 1.74
C ASP A 216 16.05 -2.78 2.66
N THR A 217 14.97 -2.14 2.20
CA THR A 217 14.13 -1.27 3.05
C THR A 217 13.52 -2.04 4.22
N CYS A 218 13.26 -3.33 4.05
CA CYS A 218 12.67 -4.18 5.07
C CYS A 218 13.68 -4.74 6.07
N HIS A 219 14.98 -4.53 5.88
CA HIS A 219 16.01 -4.97 6.80
C HIS A 219 16.00 -4.12 8.07
N ILE A 220 15.99 -4.76 9.23
CA ILE A 220 15.98 -4.08 10.52
C ILE A 220 17.41 -3.67 10.88
N ASP A 221 17.63 -2.38 11.05
CA ASP A 221 18.86 -1.83 11.65
C ASP A 221 18.65 -1.67 13.16
N TRP A 222 19.15 -2.61 13.93
CA TRP A 222 19.02 -2.62 15.39
C TRP A 222 19.77 -1.47 16.09
N ASN A 223 20.66 -0.74 15.39
CA ASN A 223 21.31 0.45 15.91
C ASN A 223 20.38 1.68 15.94
N LYS A 224 19.16 1.56 15.43
CA LYS A 224 18.13 2.59 15.55
C LYS A 224 17.40 2.50 16.90
N GLY A 225 16.69 3.58 17.25
CA GLY A 225 15.84 3.60 18.44
C GLY A 225 14.68 2.62 18.36
N ALA A 226 14.26 2.10 19.51
CA ALA A 226 13.23 1.08 19.61
C ALA A 226 11.89 1.51 19.00
N GLU A 227 11.52 2.80 19.09
CA GLU A 227 10.30 3.33 18.43
C GLU A 227 10.40 3.30 16.92
N SER A 228 11.55 3.66 16.35
CA SER A 228 11.77 3.61 14.91
C SER A 228 11.68 2.17 14.37
N ILE A 229 12.27 1.21 15.09
CA ILE A 229 12.22 -0.22 14.72
C ILE A 229 10.79 -0.77 14.87
N TYR A 230 10.10 -0.41 15.95
CA TYR A 230 8.70 -0.75 16.16
C TYR A 230 7.82 -0.28 15.00
N ASN A 231 7.97 0.98 14.58
CA ASN A 231 7.22 1.56 13.47
C ASN A 231 7.57 0.89 12.13
N LEU A 232 8.85 0.54 11.89
CA LEU A 232 9.25 -0.22 10.70
C LEU A 232 8.56 -1.58 10.66
N ILE A 233 8.56 -2.32 11.77
CA ILE A 233 7.96 -3.67 11.84
C ILE A 233 6.46 -3.60 11.60
N ARG A 234 5.73 -2.71 12.28
CA ARG A 234 4.28 -2.59 12.09
C ARG A 234 3.91 -1.98 10.73
N GLY A 235 4.76 -1.08 10.18
CA GLY A 235 4.57 -0.46 8.86
C GLY A 235 4.85 -1.39 7.68
N LEU A 236 5.45 -2.57 7.94
CA LEU A 236 5.69 -3.61 6.94
C LEU A 236 4.87 -4.90 7.21
N SER A 237 4.03 -4.93 8.24
CA SER A 237 3.27 -6.12 8.63
C SER A 237 1.80 -6.04 8.16
N PRO A 238 1.25 -7.08 7.57
CA PRO A 238 1.77 -8.44 7.44
C PRO A 238 2.69 -8.69 6.22
N TYR A 239 2.76 -7.78 5.27
CA TYR A 239 3.55 -7.92 4.04
C TYR A 239 4.16 -6.57 3.65
N PRO A 240 5.44 -6.56 3.20
CA PRO A 240 6.36 -7.67 2.94
C PRO A 240 7.00 -8.29 4.20
N ALA A 241 6.80 -7.71 5.36
CA ALA A 241 7.36 -7.95 6.68
C ALA A 241 8.84 -7.50 6.82
N ALA A 242 9.16 -6.89 7.95
CA ALA A 242 10.53 -6.58 8.31
C ALA A 242 11.32 -7.86 8.57
N TRP A 243 12.62 -7.84 8.30
CA TRP A 243 13.47 -9.02 8.47
C TRP A 243 14.83 -8.67 9.06
N SER A 244 15.44 -9.68 9.68
CA SER A 244 16.80 -9.64 10.19
C SER A 244 17.46 -10.99 9.95
N SER A 245 18.76 -11.09 10.19
CA SER A 245 19.50 -12.36 10.19
C SER A 245 20.34 -12.51 11.44
N PHE A 246 20.74 -13.73 11.72
CA PHE A 246 21.69 -14.07 12.78
C PHE A 246 22.51 -15.31 12.41
N GLU A 247 23.62 -15.46 13.06
CA GLU A 247 24.49 -16.61 12.89
C GLU A 247 24.45 -17.49 14.14
N LYS A 248 24.35 -18.81 13.97
CA LYS A 248 24.50 -19.82 15.02
C LYS A 248 25.18 -21.06 14.47
N ASP A 249 26.20 -21.56 15.19
CA ASP A 249 26.96 -22.75 14.81
C ASP A 249 27.54 -22.69 13.38
N GLY A 250 28.02 -21.50 12.98
CA GLY A 250 28.57 -21.24 11.64
C GLY A 250 27.55 -21.23 10.50
N LYS A 251 26.25 -21.20 10.82
CA LYS A 251 25.16 -21.13 9.86
C LYS A 251 24.35 -19.83 10.01
N GLU A 252 24.10 -19.14 8.89
CA GLU A 252 23.24 -17.96 8.87
C GLU A 252 21.77 -18.35 8.76
N TYR A 253 20.93 -17.66 9.54
CA TYR A 253 19.49 -17.80 9.57
C TYR A 253 18.84 -16.45 9.29
N SER A 254 17.85 -16.42 8.43
CA SER A 254 17.02 -15.23 8.19
C SER A 254 15.66 -15.40 8.83
N VAL A 255 15.17 -14.35 9.48
CA VAL A 255 13.87 -14.31 10.16
C VAL A 255 13.10 -13.08 9.76
N LYS A 256 11.81 -13.25 9.48
CA LYS A 256 10.85 -12.16 9.38
C LYS A 256 10.21 -11.92 10.74
N ILE A 257 10.01 -10.65 11.09
CA ILE A 257 9.37 -10.22 12.33
C ILE A 257 8.06 -9.51 11.95
N PHE A 258 6.95 -9.99 12.49
CA PHE A 258 5.61 -9.51 12.13
C PHE A 258 5.00 -8.63 13.21
N SER A 259 5.36 -8.84 14.47
CA SER A 259 4.87 -8.03 15.57
C SER A 259 5.80 -8.04 16.76
N THR A 260 5.83 -6.94 17.47
CA THR A 260 6.58 -6.75 18.72
C THR A 260 5.69 -6.08 19.75
N SER A 261 6.12 -6.08 21.01
CA SER A 261 5.55 -5.21 22.03
C SER A 261 5.80 -3.73 21.71
N LEU A 262 5.12 -2.86 22.42
CA LEU A 262 5.53 -1.44 22.49
C LEU A 262 6.98 -1.33 22.99
N PRO A 263 7.72 -0.28 22.58
CA PRO A 263 9.11 -0.05 23.01
C PRO A 263 9.24 0.03 24.53
N MET A 264 10.24 -0.66 25.06
CA MET A 264 10.60 -0.63 26.49
C MET A 264 11.92 0.11 26.64
N LYS A 265 11.97 1.14 27.50
CA LYS A 265 13.21 1.87 27.80
C LYS A 265 14.20 0.98 28.55
N CYS A 266 15.46 1.00 28.14
CA CYS A 266 16.56 0.30 28.79
C CYS A 266 17.85 1.12 28.60
N SER A 267 18.70 1.22 29.63
CA SER A 267 19.92 2.02 29.60
C SER A 267 21.18 1.27 29.15
N ASP A 268 21.24 -0.06 29.36
CA ASP A 268 22.43 -0.87 29.07
C ASP A 268 22.16 -1.80 27.90
N THR A 269 21.93 -1.20 26.73
CA THR A 269 21.60 -1.96 25.52
C THR A 269 22.85 -2.33 24.71
N LYS A 270 22.77 -3.48 24.06
CA LYS A 270 23.71 -3.90 23.02
C LYS A 270 22.89 -4.19 21.76
N PRO A 271 22.79 -3.23 20.82
CA PRO A 271 21.93 -3.36 19.64
C PRO A 271 22.05 -4.72 18.97
N GLY A 272 20.90 -5.35 18.68
CA GLY A 272 20.81 -6.69 18.10
C GLY A 272 20.97 -7.84 19.09
N LYS A 273 21.39 -7.60 20.34
CA LYS A 273 21.52 -8.68 21.33
C LYS A 273 20.13 -9.29 21.63
N VAL A 274 20.07 -10.63 21.48
CA VAL A 274 18.87 -11.40 21.79
C VAL A 274 18.97 -11.93 23.22
N SER A 275 17.89 -11.80 23.97
CA SER A 275 17.71 -12.44 25.29
C SER A 275 16.38 -13.17 25.36
N VAL A 276 16.35 -14.30 26.07
CA VAL A 276 15.14 -15.09 26.25
C VAL A 276 14.80 -15.18 27.74
N GLU A 277 13.60 -14.73 28.09
CA GLU A 277 13.09 -14.76 29.46
C GLU A 277 11.71 -15.46 29.46
N LYS A 278 11.58 -16.60 30.10
CA LYS A 278 10.31 -17.36 30.17
C LYS A 278 9.66 -17.58 28.80
N ASN A 279 10.45 -18.03 27.81
CA ASN A 279 10.06 -18.24 26.41
C ASN A 279 9.67 -16.97 25.64
N ARG A 280 9.92 -15.78 26.17
CA ARG A 280 9.75 -14.49 25.50
C ARG A 280 11.08 -14.06 24.91
N ILE A 281 11.08 -13.58 23.69
CA ILE A 281 12.28 -13.14 22.97
C ILE A 281 12.35 -11.61 23.04
N PHE A 282 13.45 -11.10 23.57
CA PHE A 282 13.73 -9.67 23.62
C PHE A 282 14.94 -9.37 22.75
N VAL A 283 14.93 -8.23 22.06
CA VAL A 283 16.05 -7.74 21.27
C VAL A 283 16.35 -6.32 21.67
N ASP A 284 17.63 -6.06 21.96
CA ASP A 284 18.09 -4.72 22.30
C ASP A 284 18.16 -3.82 21.05
N CYS A 285 17.73 -2.58 21.20
CA CYS A 285 17.84 -1.48 20.26
C CYS A 285 18.80 -0.42 20.80
N ALA A 286 19.03 0.70 20.09
CA ALA A 286 19.96 1.75 20.56
C ALA A 286 19.58 2.36 21.91
N ASP A 287 18.30 2.52 22.20
CA ASP A 287 17.77 3.26 23.37
C ASP A 287 16.73 2.49 24.18
N GLY A 288 16.60 1.19 23.93
CA GLY A 288 15.60 0.36 24.56
C GLY A 288 15.60 -1.06 24.06
N LYS A 289 14.52 -1.79 24.28
CA LYS A 289 14.33 -3.15 23.78
C LYS A 289 12.92 -3.39 23.29
N LEU A 290 12.77 -4.36 22.39
CA LEU A 290 11.50 -4.84 21.87
C LEU A 290 11.33 -6.33 22.21
N GLU A 291 10.15 -6.72 22.66
CA GLU A 291 9.77 -8.11 22.72
C GLU A 291 9.23 -8.54 21.36
N ILE A 292 9.79 -9.58 20.76
CA ILE A 292 9.25 -10.19 19.55
C ILE A 292 8.04 -11.04 19.94
N LEU A 293 6.90 -10.79 19.31
CA LEU A 293 5.67 -11.55 19.55
C LEU A 293 5.41 -12.61 18.49
N SER A 294 5.71 -12.29 17.22
CA SER A 294 5.47 -13.20 16.12
C SER A 294 6.56 -13.10 15.07
N LEU A 295 7.10 -14.22 14.65
CA LEU A 295 8.22 -14.30 13.70
C LEU A 295 8.11 -15.51 12.77
N GLN A 296 8.94 -15.51 11.72
CA GLN A 296 9.04 -16.61 10.77
C GLN A 296 10.49 -16.81 10.34
N GLN A 297 11.07 -17.93 10.68
CA GLN A 297 12.34 -18.35 10.09
C GLN A 297 12.15 -18.74 8.62
N SER A 298 13.12 -18.43 7.78
CA SER A 298 13.09 -18.81 6.37
C SER A 298 12.85 -20.31 6.20
N GLY A 299 11.90 -20.66 5.33
CA GLY A 299 11.51 -22.07 5.08
C GLY A 299 10.59 -22.69 6.14
N LYS A 300 10.20 -21.96 7.18
CA LYS A 300 9.26 -22.42 8.23
C LYS A 300 7.95 -21.65 8.18
N LYS A 301 6.96 -22.08 8.95
CA LYS A 301 5.70 -21.34 9.15
C LYS A 301 5.91 -20.18 10.13
N ARG A 302 5.09 -19.14 10.01
CA ARG A 302 4.98 -18.08 11.01
C ARG A 302 4.49 -18.69 12.33
N MET A 303 5.06 -18.25 13.45
CA MET A 303 4.72 -18.73 14.79
C MET A 303 4.97 -17.65 15.84
N ASP A 304 4.40 -17.84 17.01
CA ASP A 304 4.66 -16.98 18.16
C ASP A 304 6.02 -17.29 18.79
N SER A 305 6.59 -16.32 19.51
CA SER A 305 7.90 -16.44 20.16
C SER A 305 8.03 -17.66 21.06
N ASP A 306 6.99 -17.96 21.87
CA ASP A 306 6.95 -19.10 22.76
C ASP A 306 7.10 -20.44 22.00
N ALA A 307 6.42 -20.58 20.86
CA ALA A 307 6.58 -21.76 20.01
C ALA A 307 7.98 -21.85 19.37
N PHE A 308 8.54 -20.70 19.00
CA PHE A 308 9.87 -20.65 18.40
C PHE A 308 10.97 -21.05 19.39
N THR A 309 10.93 -20.51 20.62
CA THR A 309 11.93 -20.80 21.66
C THR A 309 11.94 -22.25 22.15
N ARG A 310 10.80 -22.97 22.06
CA ARG A 310 10.76 -24.41 22.35
C ARG A 310 11.50 -25.25 21.32
N GLY A 311 11.65 -24.77 20.11
CA GLY A 311 12.28 -25.51 19.00
C GLY A 311 13.64 -24.99 18.55
N PHE A 312 14.07 -23.84 19.08
CA PHE A 312 15.32 -23.20 18.67
C PHE A 312 15.98 -22.47 19.85
N ASP A 313 17.22 -22.83 20.14
CA ASP A 313 18.01 -22.16 21.17
C ASP A 313 18.58 -20.85 20.62
N LEU A 314 18.21 -19.72 21.25
CA LEU A 314 18.61 -18.36 20.93
C LEU A 314 19.71 -17.82 21.86
N SER A 315 20.39 -18.69 22.65
CA SER A 315 21.50 -18.25 23.51
C SER A 315 22.64 -17.65 22.69
N GLU A 316 23.22 -16.57 23.18
CA GLU A 316 24.37 -15.86 22.61
C GLU A 316 24.19 -15.34 21.16
N ILE A 317 22.95 -15.13 20.73
CA ILE A 317 22.63 -14.63 19.39
C ILE A 317 22.55 -13.10 19.37
N TYR A 318 23.04 -12.55 18.25
CA TYR A 318 22.85 -11.16 17.85
C TYR A 318 22.14 -11.12 16.49
N PHE A 319 21.08 -10.37 16.40
CA PHE A 319 20.45 -10.03 15.14
C PHE A 319 21.28 -8.95 14.43
N LYS A 320 21.47 -9.16 13.11
CA LYS A 320 22.27 -8.29 12.23
C LYS A 320 21.35 -7.38 11.42
#